data_c3017960386c7b0a7c0f425ef0ae62cd
#
_entry.id   c3017960386c7b0a7c0f425ef0ae62cd
#
_cell.length_a   1.000
_cell.length_b   1.000
_cell.length_c   1.000
_cell.angle_alpha   90.00
_cell.angle_beta   90.00
_cell.angle_gamma   90.00
#
_symmetry.space_group_name_H-M   'P 1'
#
loop_
_entity.id
_entity.type
_entity.pdbx_description
1 polymer ?
#
loop_
_entity_poly.entity_id
_entity_poly.type
_entity_poly.pdbx_seq_one_letter_code
_entity_poly.pdbx_strand_id
1 'polypeptide(L)'
;VLFRSIVGTKTDYFGIPILANILTGANGFSEVWGTKLELLWYYFKLLILPWPLSWDYSYSEIPVMSLSHPLAWISMVLHAGLLAFVFLRFRKQPFLSFAILFFLVMMAPTNNFFIYNTTTLGERLMFVPSLSICLALVFIAGKLTKTDWKLSAPLLQNNSIKILLPVILIFSIMTISRSADWKNNLSLFKSGVEVCPNSSRTNYSLASEYFKQAQKTGNDELKKEYLQKAGQLFQRSVEILPENYQDRK
;
A
#
# COMPACT_ATOMS: atom_id res chain seq x y z
N VAL A 1 10.69 -2.60 -24.78
CA VAL A 1 9.77 -2.05 -23.76
C VAL A 1 10.29 -2.34 -22.37
N LEU A 2 10.55 -3.59 -21.98
CA LEU A 2 11.11 -3.99 -20.68
C LEU A 2 12.44 -3.28 -20.35
N PHE A 3 13.34 -3.15 -21.32
CA PHE A 3 14.65 -2.50 -21.13
C PHE A 3 14.51 -1.01 -20.76
N ARG A 4 13.59 -0.28 -21.39
CA ARG A 4 13.30 1.13 -21.05
C ARG A 4 12.70 1.31 -19.66
N SER A 5 11.86 0.38 -19.20
CA SER A 5 11.32 0.38 -17.83
C SER A 5 12.41 0.20 -16.78
N ILE A 6 13.48 -0.50 -17.11
CA ILE A 6 14.61 -0.77 -16.20
C ILE A 6 15.57 0.44 -16.16
N VAL A 7 15.78 1.13 -17.28
CA VAL A 7 16.82 2.17 -17.42
C VAL A 7 16.32 3.59 -17.03
N GLY A 8 15.00 3.81 -16.88
CA GLY A 8 14.47 5.06 -16.33
C GLY A 8 14.71 6.29 -17.19
N THR A 9 14.34 6.26 -18.48
CA THR A 9 14.36 7.47 -19.32
C THR A 9 13.03 8.22 -19.21
N LYS A 10 13.10 9.58 -19.20
CA LYS A 10 11.93 10.47 -19.25
C LYS A 10 11.08 10.18 -20.49
N THR A 11 10.03 9.42 -20.32
CA THR A 11 8.92 9.36 -21.28
C THR A 11 7.67 9.02 -20.49
N ASP A 12 6.53 9.55 -20.89
CA ASP A 12 5.22 9.12 -20.37
C ASP A 12 5.10 7.61 -20.59
N TYR A 13 5.52 6.84 -19.59
CA TYR A 13 5.53 5.39 -19.68
C TYR A 13 4.08 4.92 -19.80
N PHE A 14 3.71 4.47 -20.98
CA PHE A 14 2.39 3.93 -21.28
C PHE A 14 1.21 4.88 -21.07
N GLY A 15 1.39 6.21 -21.14
CA GLY A 15 0.32 7.17 -20.91
C GLY A 15 -0.17 7.21 -19.45
N ILE A 16 0.61 6.69 -18.49
CA ILE A 16 0.28 6.76 -17.07
C ILE A 16 0.73 8.13 -16.54
N PRO A 17 -0.22 8.98 -16.09
CA PRO A 17 0.15 10.29 -15.56
C PRO A 17 0.85 10.18 -14.21
N ILE A 18 1.73 11.14 -13.89
CA ILE A 18 2.42 11.23 -12.59
C ILE A 18 1.43 11.22 -11.41
N LEU A 19 0.24 11.77 -11.62
CA LEU A 19 -0.83 11.77 -10.62
C LEU A 19 -1.30 10.37 -10.22
N ALA A 20 -1.16 9.40 -11.10
CA ALA A 20 -1.55 8.02 -10.84
C ALA A 20 -0.36 7.19 -10.34
N ASN A 21 0.83 7.40 -10.91
CA ASN A 21 2.04 6.69 -10.49
C ASN A 21 3.24 7.63 -10.44
N ILE A 22 3.75 7.85 -9.23
CA ILE A 22 4.87 8.76 -8.96
C ILE A 22 6.16 8.40 -9.73
N LEU A 23 6.36 7.10 -10.05
CA LEU A 23 7.51 6.63 -10.79
C LEU A 23 7.62 7.24 -12.19
N THR A 24 6.53 7.70 -12.78
CA THR A 24 6.56 8.37 -14.08
C THR A 24 7.16 9.77 -14.01
N GLY A 25 7.25 10.34 -12.80
CA GLY A 25 7.93 11.61 -12.53
C GLY A 25 9.38 11.47 -12.09
N ALA A 26 9.86 10.26 -11.84
CA ALA A 26 11.24 10.01 -11.40
C ALA A 26 12.24 10.26 -12.53
N ASN A 27 13.36 10.94 -12.21
CA ASN A 27 14.39 11.34 -13.17
C ASN A 27 15.67 10.52 -12.97
N GLY A 28 16.02 9.75 -14.00
CA GLY A 28 17.26 8.98 -13.99
C GLY A 28 17.26 7.74 -13.09
N PHE A 29 18.37 7.04 -13.11
CA PHE A 29 18.51 5.73 -12.46
C PHE A 29 18.30 5.80 -10.93
N SER A 30 18.88 6.79 -10.27
CA SER A 30 18.87 6.91 -8.80
C SER A 30 17.46 7.09 -8.25
N GLU A 31 16.65 7.96 -8.84
CA GLU A 31 15.28 8.22 -8.36
C GLU A 31 14.35 7.05 -8.69
N VAL A 32 14.47 6.48 -9.88
CA VAL A 32 13.64 5.32 -10.28
C VAL A 32 13.86 4.14 -9.33
N TRP A 33 15.11 3.77 -9.09
CA TRP A 33 15.44 2.63 -8.24
C TRP A 33 15.24 2.92 -6.75
N GLY A 34 15.55 4.14 -6.31
CA GLY A 34 15.28 4.58 -4.95
C GLY A 34 13.79 4.48 -4.62
N THR A 35 12.94 5.03 -5.48
CA THR A 35 11.48 4.98 -5.29
C THR A 35 10.94 3.55 -5.37
N LYS A 36 11.42 2.72 -6.31
CA LYS A 36 11.01 1.31 -6.40
C LYS A 36 11.33 0.53 -5.12
N LEU A 37 12.52 0.69 -4.58
CA LEU A 37 12.93 0.03 -3.35
C LEU A 37 12.13 0.53 -2.14
N GLU A 38 11.82 1.81 -2.11
CA GLU A 38 10.98 2.36 -1.05
C GLU A 38 9.52 1.86 -1.12
N LEU A 39 8.95 1.73 -2.32
CA LEU A 39 7.63 1.10 -2.50
C LEU A 39 7.63 -0.35 -2.00
N LEU A 40 8.70 -1.11 -2.23
CA LEU A 40 8.84 -2.46 -1.67
C LEU A 40 8.83 -2.45 -0.13
N TRP A 41 9.49 -1.45 0.48
CA TRP A 41 9.43 -1.27 1.93
C TRP A 41 8.02 -0.99 2.43
N TYR A 42 7.26 -0.10 1.77
CA TYR A 42 5.87 0.18 2.13
C TYR A 42 4.99 -1.06 2.04
N TYR A 43 5.13 -1.85 0.99
CA TYR A 43 4.40 -3.12 0.87
C TYR A 43 4.79 -4.11 1.96
N PHE A 44 6.07 -4.23 2.28
CA PHE A 44 6.51 -5.10 3.37
C PHE A 44 5.99 -4.62 4.74
N LYS A 45 6.02 -3.32 5.00
CA LYS A 45 5.43 -2.72 6.20
C LYS A 45 3.95 -3.06 6.31
N LEU A 46 3.18 -2.89 5.23
CA LEU A 46 1.75 -3.19 5.19
C LEU A 46 1.47 -4.70 5.38
N LEU A 47 2.38 -5.57 4.96
CA LEU A 47 2.26 -7.01 5.18
C LEU A 47 2.30 -7.36 6.67
N ILE A 48 3.18 -6.70 7.43
CA ILE A 48 3.38 -6.97 8.87
C ILE A 48 2.36 -6.19 9.72
N LEU A 49 2.16 -4.92 9.40
CA LEU A 49 1.25 -4.02 10.12
C LEU A 49 0.44 -3.20 9.12
N PRO A 50 -0.80 -3.62 8.80
CA PRO A 50 -1.70 -2.90 7.89
C PRO A 50 -2.31 -1.67 8.58
N TRP A 51 -1.44 -0.69 8.90
CA TRP A 51 -1.82 0.55 9.58
C TRP A 51 -0.80 1.68 9.33
N PRO A 52 -1.28 2.93 9.11
CA PRO A 52 -2.63 3.32 8.73
C PRO A 52 -2.95 2.93 7.28
N LEU A 53 -4.24 2.81 6.95
CA LEU A 53 -4.70 2.43 5.62
C LEU A 53 -5.44 3.57 4.92
N SER A 54 -5.15 3.78 3.62
CA SER A 54 -5.87 4.73 2.75
C SER A 54 -6.40 4.02 1.51
N TRP A 55 -7.46 4.53 0.94
CA TRP A 55 -7.98 4.01 -0.33
C TRP A 55 -7.10 4.40 -1.53
N ASP A 56 -6.25 5.44 -1.38
CA ASP A 56 -5.37 5.95 -2.42
C ASP A 56 -4.08 6.56 -1.82
N TYR A 57 -2.94 6.31 -2.50
CA TYR A 57 -1.61 6.82 -2.18
C TYR A 57 -0.98 7.53 -3.38
N SER A 58 -1.81 8.23 -4.15
CA SER A 58 -1.37 8.95 -5.35
C SER A 58 -0.54 10.19 -5.02
N TYR A 59 -0.11 10.88 -6.05
CA TYR A 59 0.73 12.07 -6.00
C TYR A 59 0.17 13.14 -5.02
N SER A 60 0.91 13.63 -4.06
CA SER A 60 2.34 13.44 -3.73
C SER A 60 2.50 12.85 -2.30
N GLU A 61 1.68 11.86 -1.94
CA GLU A 61 1.77 11.27 -0.60
C GLU A 61 3.07 10.49 -0.40
N ILE A 62 3.45 9.70 -1.41
CA ILE A 62 4.76 9.04 -1.45
C ILE A 62 5.62 9.87 -2.40
N PRO A 63 6.69 10.53 -1.92
CA PRO A 63 7.56 11.33 -2.78
C PRO A 63 8.48 10.46 -3.64
N VAL A 64 9.03 11.07 -4.71
CA VAL A 64 10.13 10.44 -5.46
C VAL A 64 11.38 10.45 -4.58
N MET A 65 11.97 9.29 -4.36
CA MET A 65 13.16 9.11 -3.53
C MET A 65 14.36 8.66 -4.35
N SER A 66 15.53 9.16 -3.97
CA SER A 66 16.79 8.72 -4.58
C SER A 66 17.40 7.53 -3.83
N LEU A 67 18.36 6.85 -4.46
CA LEU A 67 19.14 5.78 -3.81
C LEU A 67 19.96 6.26 -2.61
N SER A 68 20.12 7.58 -2.39
CA SER A 68 20.77 8.11 -1.19
C SER A 68 19.87 7.98 0.07
N HIS A 69 18.59 7.76 -0.11
CA HIS A 69 17.65 7.63 1.02
C HIS A 69 17.85 6.30 1.75
N PRO A 70 17.99 6.29 3.09
CA PRO A 70 18.30 5.08 3.87
C PRO A 70 17.30 3.94 3.71
N LEU A 71 16.01 4.25 3.56
CA LEU A 71 14.97 3.23 3.41
C LEU A 71 15.14 2.40 2.13
N ALA A 72 15.70 2.96 1.05
CA ALA A 72 16.00 2.21 -0.16
C ALA A 72 16.99 1.07 0.14
N TRP A 73 18.04 1.35 0.91
CA TRP A 73 19.05 0.34 1.29
C TRP A 73 18.50 -0.68 2.28
N ILE A 74 17.72 -0.25 3.27
CA ILE A 74 17.05 -1.14 4.22
C ILE A 74 16.14 -2.12 3.45
N SER A 75 15.34 -1.61 2.53
CA SER A 75 14.48 -2.43 1.68
C SER A 75 15.27 -3.41 0.83
N MET A 76 16.35 -2.94 0.20
CA MET A 76 17.21 -3.79 -0.64
C MET A 76 17.82 -4.93 0.18
N VAL A 77 18.41 -4.63 1.34
CA VAL A 77 19.03 -5.63 2.22
C VAL A 77 17.98 -6.63 2.73
N LEU A 78 16.80 -6.14 3.11
CA LEU A 78 15.69 -6.99 3.55
C LEU A 78 15.26 -7.98 2.46
N HIS A 79 14.95 -7.50 1.26
CA HIS A 79 14.46 -8.36 0.18
C HIS A 79 15.55 -9.29 -0.35
N ALA A 80 16.81 -8.83 -0.42
CA ALA A 80 17.95 -9.68 -0.72
C ALA A 80 18.14 -10.76 0.35
N GLY A 81 17.98 -10.42 1.62
CA GLY A 81 18.02 -11.36 2.73
C GLY A 81 16.91 -12.40 2.69
N LEU A 82 15.68 -12.00 2.38
CA LEU A 82 14.56 -12.91 2.17
C LEU A 82 14.84 -13.89 1.02
N LEU A 83 15.35 -13.38 -0.09
CA LEU A 83 15.73 -14.21 -1.24
C LEU A 83 16.87 -15.16 -0.90
N ALA A 84 17.92 -14.68 -0.24
CA ALA A 84 19.04 -15.50 0.23
C ALA A 84 18.56 -16.59 1.21
N PHE A 85 17.65 -16.26 2.13
CA PHE A 85 17.06 -17.24 3.03
C PHE A 85 16.38 -18.37 2.26
N VAL A 86 15.60 -18.05 1.22
CA VAL A 86 14.97 -19.07 0.37
C VAL A 86 16.02 -20.01 -0.21
N PHE A 87 17.06 -19.49 -0.86
CA PHE A 87 18.10 -20.32 -1.48
C PHE A 87 18.88 -21.17 -0.47
N LEU A 88 19.25 -20.59 0.68
CA LEU A 88 20.09 -21.26 1.67
C LEU A 88 19.31 -22.26 2.55
N ARG A 89 18.00 -22.02 2.74
CA ARG A 89 17.19 -22.78 3.70
C ARG A 89 16.09 -23.61 3.07
N PHE A 90 15.90 -23.58 1.76
CA PHE A 90 14.83 -24.29 1.07
C PHE A 90 14.72 -25.78 1.48
N ARG A 91 15.85 -26.48 1.56
CA ARG A 91 15.87 -27.90 1.96
C ARG A 91 15.63 -28.12 3.45
N LYS A 92 16.03 -27.18 4.32
CA LYS A 92 15.92 -27.31 5.78
C LYS A 92 14.60 -26.76 6.34
N GLN A 93 14.03 -25.76 5.69
CA GLN A 93 12.78 -25.09 6.08
C GLN A 93 11.89 -24.86 4.85
N PRO A 94 11.42 -25.90 4.19
CA PRO A 94 10.72 -25.77 2.91
C PRO A 94 9.43 -24.96 3.01
N PHE A 95 8.67 -25.10 4.09
CA PHE A 95 7.41 -24.39 4.28
C PHE A 95 7.61 -22.87 4.42
N LEU A 96 8.57 -22.44 5.25
CA LEU A 96 8.86 -21.00 5.41
C LEU A 96 9.48 -20.41 4.13
N SER A 97 10.36 -21.18 3.47
CA SER A 97 10.92 -20.78 2.18
C SER A 97 9.83 -20.65 1.10
N PHE A 98 8.84 -21.53 1.11
CA PHE A 98 7.68 -21.42 0.23
C PHE A 98 6.87 -20.14 0.53
N ALA A 99 6.57 -19.85 1.81
CA ALA A 99 5.82 -18.67 2.18
C ALA A 99 6.54 -17.38 1.72
N ILE A 100 7.86 -17.29 1.93
CA ILE A 100 8.67 -16.14 1.48
C ILE A 100 8.69 -16.05 -0.05
N LEU A 101 8.92 -17.16 -0.75
CA LEU A 101 8.93 -17.17 -2.20
C LEU A 101 7.57 -16.80 -2.77
N PHE A 102 6.49 -17.29 -2.17
CA PHE A 102 5.12 -16.92 -2.54
C PHE A 102 4.90 -15.40 -2.43
N PHE A 103 5.34 -14.77 -1.33
CA PHE A 103 5.31 -13.32 -1.20
C PHE A 103 6.06 -12.62 -2.34
N LEU A 104 7.32 -12.99 -2.57
CA LEU A 104 8.17 -12.34 -3.57
C LEU A 104 7.58 -12.49 -4.99
N VAL A 105 7.07 -13.67 -5.33
CA VAL A 105 6.49 -13.95 -6.65
C VAL A 105 5.16 -13.22 -6.84
N MET A 106 4.28 -13.23 -5.83
CA MET A 106 2.98 -12.56 -5.93
C MET A 106 3.10 -11.04 -5.92
N MET A 107 4.14 -10.49 -5.31
CA MET A 107 4.44 -9.06 -5.36
C MET A 107 5.08 -8.61 -6.68
N ALA A 108 5.75 -9.49 -7.41
CA ALA A 108 6.51 -9.13 -8.60
C ALA A 108 5.72 -8.34 -9.66
N PRO A 109 4.47 -8.70 -10.03
CA PRO A 109 3.69 -7.95 -10.99
C PRO A 109 3.08 -6.66 -10.44
N THR A 110 2.97 -6.51 -9.12
CA THR A 110 2.15 -5.47 -8.48
C THR A 110 2.94 -4.33 -7.84
N ASN A 111 4.23 -4.55 -7.58
CA ASN A 111 5.09 -3.64 -6.83
C ASN A 111 5.78 -2.55 -7.65
N ASN A 112 5.39 -2.35 -8.90
CA ASN A 112 6.05 -1.42 -9.84
C ASN A 112 7.53 -1.73 -10.13
N PHE A 113 8.05 -2.87 -9.68
CA PHE A 113 9.46 -3.21 -9.85
C PHE A 113 9.77 -3.61 -11.29
N PHE A 114 8.98 -4.54 -11.84
CA PHE A 114 9.14 -5.04 -13.21
C PHE A 114 8.20 -4.36 -14.20
N ILE A 115 6.98 -4.07 -13.78
CA ILE A 115 5.91 -3.51 -14.61
C ILE A 115 5.36 -2.28 -13.91
N TYR A 116 5.21 -1.16 -14.63
CA TYR A 116 4.56 0.03 -14.11
C TYR A 116 3.06 -0.19 -14.04
N ASN A 117 2.51 -0.03 -12.86
CA ASN A 117 1.07 -0.08 -12.63
C ASN A 117 0.44 1.31 -12.77
N THR A 118 -0.88 1.33 -12.87
CA THR A 118 -1.67 2.57 -12.87
C THR A 118 -1.80 3.21 -11.49
N THR A 119 -1.11 2.68 -10.48
CA THR A 119 -1.10 3.23 -9.12
C THR A 119 0.31 3.17 -8.53
N THR A 120 0.67 4.17 -7.73
CA THR A 120 1.94 4.19 -6.99
C THR A 120 2.00 3.02 -6.00
N LEU A 121 1.00 2.93 -5.12
CA LEU A 121 0.85 1.90 -4.11
C LEU A 121 -0.64 1.58 -3.98
N GLY A 122 -0.97 0.30 -3.80
CA GLY A 122 -2.36 -0.14 -3.63
C GLY A 122 -2.49 -1.25 -2.60
N GLU A 123 -3.19 -1.00 -1.49
CA GLU A 123 -3.42 -1.98 -0.43
C GLU A 123 -4.10 -3.24 -0.95
N ARG A 124 -5.06 -3.08 -1.88
CA ARG A 124 -5.78 -4.20 -2.50
C ARG A 124 -4.85 -5.19 -3.20
N LEU A 125 -3.69 -4.75 -3.65
CA LEU A 125 -2.70 -5.60 -4.31
C LEU A 125 -2.02 -6.56 -3.33
N MET A 126 -2.11 -6.27 -2.02
CA MET A 126 -1.59 -7.11 -0.95
C MET A 126 -2.49 -8.29 -0.59
N PHE A 127 -3.72 -8.37 -1.12
CA PHE A 127 -4.67 -9.43 -0.77
C PHE A 127 -4.07 -10.84 -0.98
N VAL A 128 -3.54 -11.12 -2.16
CA VAL A 128 -2.92 -12.44 -2.44
C VAL A 128 -1.57 -12.59 -1.71
N PRO A 129 -0.63 -11.62 -1.76
CA PRO A 129 0.63 -11.71 -1.02
C PRO A 129 0.46 -11.87 0.50
N SER A 130 -0.61 -11.36 1.11
CA SER A 130 -0.85 -11.47 2.54
C SER A 130 -1.03 -12.92 3.04
N LEU A 131 -1.41 -13.85 2.16
CA LEU A 131 -1.41 -15.27 2.52
C LEU A 131 -0.04 -15.76 2.98
N SER A 132 1.05 -15.17 2.50
CA SER A 132 2.41 -15.51 2.91
C SER A 132 2.65 -15.30 4.39
N ILE A 133 2.18 -14.17 4.96
CA ILE A 133 2.34 -13.89 6.39
C ILE A 133 1.46 -14.83 7.22
N CYS A 134 0.26 -15.15 6.75
CA CYS A 134 -0.60 -16.13 7.43
C CYS A 134 0.08 -17.49 7.51
N LEU A 135 0.67 -17.96 6.41
CA LEU A 135 1.43 -19.22 6.38
C LEU A 135 2.64 -19.16 7.32
N ALA A 136 3.40 -18.07 7.28
CA ALA A 136 4.57 -17.89 8.15
C ALA A 136 4.17 -17.87 9.63
N LEU A 137 3.11 -17.17 10.01
CA LEU A 137 2.61 -17.11 11.39
C LEU A 137 2.15 -18.48 11.88
N VAL A 138 1.41 -19.24 11.09
CA VAL A 138 0.99 -20.60 11.44
C VAL A 138 2.21 -21.49 11.65
N PHE A 139 3.20 -21.45 10.75
CA PHE A 139 4.42 -22.23 10.87
C PHE A 139 5.23 -21.85 12.13
N ILE A 140 5.41 -20.56 12.39
CA ILE A 140 6.16 -20.06 13.55
C ILE A 140 5.44 -20.46 14.85
N ALA A 141 4.12 -20.26 14.92
CA ALA A 141 3.31 -20.65 16.07
C ALA A 141 3.43 -22.16 16.35
N GLY A 142 3.31 -22.98 15.32
CA GLY A 142 3.46 -24.42 15.44
C GLY A 142 4.85 -24.85 15.92
N LYS A 143 5.88 -24.21 15.41
CA LYS A 143 7.27 -24.49 15.82
C LYS A 143 7.53 -24.07 17.27
N LEU A 144 7.04 -22.92 17.71
CA LEU A 144 7.18 -22.41 19.07
C LEU A 144 6.44 -23.28 20.09
N THR A 145 5.27 -23.78 19.73
CA THR A 145 4.45 -24.62 20.61
C THR A 145 4.74 -26.10 20.47
N LYS A 146 5.70 -26.50 19.60
CA LYS A 146 6.02 -27.89 19.28
C LYS A 146 4.78 -28.70 18.88
N THR A 147 3.86 -28.05 18.14
CA THR A 147 2.61 -28.67 17.73
C THR A 147 2.86 -29.80 16.74
N ASP A 148 2.30 -30.97 17.02
CA ASP A 148 2.19 -32.04 16.03
C ASP A 148 1.00 -31.77 15.12
N TRP A 149 1.29 -31.47 13.85
CA TRP A 149 0.29 -31.20 12.81
C TRP A 149 -0.40 -32.46 12.28
N LYS A 150 -0.10 -33.63 12.85
CA LYS A 150 -0.83 -34.86 12.57
C LYS A 150 -2.23 -34.79 13.21
N LEU A 151 -3.11 -34.41 12.49
CA LEU A 151 -4.51 -34.04 12.44
C LEU A 151 -5.53 -34.70 13.40
N SER A 152 -5.17 -35.21 14.54
CA SER A 152 -6.12 -35.93 15.41
C SER A 152 -6.71 -35.08 16.55
N ALA A 153 -6.17 -33.88 16.81
CA ALA A 153 -6.67 -33.06 17.92
C ALA A 153 -7.58 -31.93 17.41
N PRO A 154 -8.71 -31.63 18.12
CA PRO A 154 -9.53 -30.47 17.84
C PRO A 154 -8.69 -29.18 17.84
N LEU A 155 -9.00 -28.24 16.93
CA LEU A 155 -8.26 -26.97 16.78
C LEU A 155 -8.05 -26.25 18.10
N LEU A 156 -9.07 -26.23 18.98
CA LEU A 156 -9.01 -25.55 20.28
C LEU A 156 -8.05 -26.21 21.29
N GLN A 157 -7.69 -27.46 21.10
CA GLN A 157 -6.70 -28.15 21.95
C GLN A 157 -5.27 -27.94 21.47
N ASN A 158 -5.10 -27.36 20.28
CA ASN A 158 -3.78 -27.06 19.73
C ASN A 158 -3.19 -25.81 20.40
N ASN A 159 -2.03 -25.95 21.02
CA ASN A 159 -1.35 -24.83 21.69
C ASN A 159 -1.00 -23.67 20.75
N SER A 160 -0.88 -23.89 19.45
CA SER A 160 -0.64 -22.83 18.46
C SER A 160 -1.77 -21.81 18.42
N ILE A 161 -3.02 -22.23 18.76
CA ILE A 161 -4.17 -21.33 18.78
C ILE A 161 -4.00 -20.22 19.82
N LYS A 162 -3.28 -20.50 20.93
CA LYS A 162 -3.02 -19.52 21.99
C LYS A 162 -2.17 -18.35 21.49
N ILE A 163 -1.33 -18.58 20.48
CA ILE A 163 -0.50 -17.55 19.84
C ILE A 163 -1.29 -16.89 18.70
N LEU A 164 -2.01 -17.67 17.90
CA LEU A 164 -2.69 -17.18 16.72
C LEU A 164 -3.97 -16.40 17.05
N LEU A 165 -4.69 -16.79 18.09
CA LEU A 165 -5.96 -16.16 18.47
C LEU A 165 -5.84 -14.66 18.78
N PRO A 166 -4.86 -14.20 19.60
CA PRO A 166 -4.66 -12.77 19.80
C PRO A 166 -4.37 -12.01 18.49
N VAL A 167 -3.57 -12.58 17.60
CA VAL A 167 -3.27 -11.99 16.29
C VAL A 167 -4.54 -11.88 15.44
N ILE A 168 -5.34 -12.93 15.39
CA ILE A 168 -6.62 -12.95 14.67
C ILE A 168 -7.57 -11.88 15.25
N LEU A 169 -7.66 -11.78 16.57
CA LEU A 169 -8.52 -10.79 17.23
C LEU A 169 -8.07 -9.35 16.90
N ILE A 170 -6.78 -9.06 16.95
CA ILE A 170 -6.23 -7.74 16.59
C ILE A 170 -6.58 -7.40 15.14
N PHE A 171 -6.28 -8.29 14.20
CA PHE A 171 -6.60 -8.05 12.79
C PHE A 171 -8.11 -7.99 12.52
N SER A 172 -8.94 -8.73 13.27
CA SER A 172 -10.39 -8.63 13.17
C SER A 172 -10.89 -7.26 13.61
N ILE A 173 -10.39 -6.74 14.73
CA ILE A 173 -10.73 -5.38 15.20
C ILE A 173 -10.31 -4.32 14.16
N MET A 174 -9.08 -4.42 13.65
CA MET A 174 -8.59 -3.51 12.59
C MET A 174 -9.47 -3.58 11.34
N THR A 175 -9.86 -4.78 10.92
CA THR A 175 -10.74 -4.98 9.75
C THR A 175 -12.12 -4.39 9.96
N ILE A 176 -12.74 -4.62 11.13
CA ILE A 176 -14.05 -4.07 11.47
C ILE A 176 -14.00 -2.53 11.50
N SER A 177 -12.97 -1.96 12.15
CA SER A 177 -12.76 -0.52 12.18
C SER A 177 -12.61 0.05 10.77
N ARG A 178 -11.78 -0.57 9.94
CA ARG A 178 -11.56 -0.13 8.55
C ARG A 178 -12.81 -0.29 7.69
N SER A 179 -13.62 -1.31 7.91
CA SER A 179 -14.88 -1.50 7.17
C SER A 179 -15.86 -0.34 7.37
N ALA A 180 -15.82 0.34 8.52
CA ALA A 180 -16.65 1.51 8.78
C ALA A 180 -16.31 2.69 7.83
N ASP A 181 -15.06 2.83 7.40
CA ASP A 181 -14.66 3.86 6.45
C ASP A 181 -15.31 3.67 5.06
N TRP A 182 -15.60 2.42 4.70
CA TRP A 182 -16.22 2.06 3.41
C TRP A 182 -17.74 2.16 3.40
N LYS A 183 -18.37 2.68 4.46
CA LYS A 183 -19.83 2.81 4.57
C LYS A 183 -20.43 3.67 3.46
N ASN A 184 -19.77 4.77 3.10
CA ASN A 184 -20.17 5.66 2.02
C ASN A 184 -18.96 6.46 1.50
N ASN A 185 -19.13 7.18 0.39
CA ASN A 185 -18.05 7.96 -0.21
C ASN A 185 -17.51 9.05 0.72
N LEU A 186 -18.36 9.70 1.50
CA LEU A 186 -17.94 10.77 2.39
C LEU A 186 -17.02 10.23 3.50
N SER A 187 -17.38 9.13 4.15
CA SER A 187 -16.54 8.50 5.19
C SER A 187 -15.23 7.99 4.58
N LEU A 188 -15.28 7.34 3.40
CA LEU A 188 -14.10 6.82 2.72
C LEU A 188 -13.11 7.91 2.33
N PHE A 189 -13.61 9.00 1.72
CA PHE A 189 -12.73 10.08 1.27
C PHE A 189 -12.21 10.91 2.43
N LYS A 190 -13.00 11.05 3.50
CA LYS A 190 -12.56 11.72 4.73
C LYS A 190 -11.42 10.95 5.40
N SER A 191 -11.58 9.64 5.63
CA SER A 191 -10.48 8.80 6.15
C SER A 191 -9.25 8.81 5.24
N GLY A 192 -9.46 8.90 3.91
CA GLY A 192 -8.37 9.02 2.94
C GLY A 192 -7.54 10.29 3.11
N VAL A 193 -8.17 11.45 3.31
CA VAL A 193 -7.46 12.72 3.55
C VAL A 193 -6.79 12.74 4.93
N GLU A 194 -7.38 12.11 5.95
CA GLU A 194 -6.78 11.99 7.27
C GLU A 194 -5.46 11.19 7.24
N VAL A 195 -5.38 10.15 6.41
CA VAL A 195 -4.19 9.29 6.29
C VAL A 195 -3.21 9.82 5.24
N CYS A 196 -3.71 10.36 4.13
CA CYS A 196 -2.93 10.85 2.99
C CYS A 196 -3.28 12.32 2.67
N PRO A 197 -2.93 13.27 3.56
CA PRO A 197 -3.29 14.68 3.40
C PRO A 197 -2.54 15.36 2.24
N ASN A 198 -1.42 14.80 1.81
CA ASN A 198 -0.60 15.33 0.72
C ASN A 198 -0.91 14.67 -0.63
N SER A 199 -1.92 13.81 -0.71
CA SER A 199 -2.39 13.30 -2.00
C SER A 199 -3.37 14.28 -2.64
N SER A 200 -3.04 14.77 -3.84
CA SER A 200 -3.94 15.60 -4.64
C SER A 200 -5.28 14.90 -4.88
N ARG A 201 -5.25 13.60 -5.14
CA ARG A 201 -6.43 12.80 -5.45
C ARG A 201 -7.36 12.59 -4.26
N THR A 202 -6.82 12.37 -3.04
CA THR A 202 -7.65 12.25 -1.84
C THR A 202 -8.38 13.56 -1.54
N ASN A 203 -7.66 14.69 -1.61
CA ASN A 203 -8.24 16.02 -1.43
C ASN A 203 -9.31 16.33 -2.48
N TYR A 204 -9.02 16.07 -3.77
CA TYR A 204 -10.00 16.26 -4.85
C TYR A 204 -11.26 15.42 -4.67
N SER A 205 -11.12 14.16 -4.26
CA SER A 205 -12.25 13.26 -4.11
C SER A 205 -13.16 13.67 -2.95
N LEU A 206 -12.57 14.09 -1.82
CA LEU A 206 -13.34 14.62 -0.70
C LEU A 206 -14.02 15.96 -1.05
N ALA A 207 -13.31 16.85 -1.74
CA ALA A 207 -13.88 18.10 -2.23
C ALA A 207 -15.10 17.86 -3.14
N SER A 208 -14.96 16.94 -4.09
CA SER A 208 -16.03 16.55 -5.01
C SER A 208 -17.24 15.98 -4.28
N GLU A 209 -17.02 15.22 -3.22
CA GLU A 209 -18.11 14.66 -2.43
C GLU A 209 -18.82 15.74 -1.61
N TYR A 210 -18.09 16.67 -0.97
CA TYR A 210 -18.72 17.83 -0.32
C TYR A 210 -19.51 18.69 -1.30
N PHE A 211 -19.00 18.93 -2.51
CA PHE A 211 -19.71 19.65 -3.56
C PHE A 211 -21.02 18.95 -3.95
N LYS A 212 -21.02 17.62 -4.11
CA LYS A 212 -22.23 16.82 -4.36
C LYS A 212 -23.23 16.93 -3.21
N GLN A 213 -22.76 16.89 -1.95
CA GLN A 213 -23.63 17.03 -0.79
C GLN A 213 -24.26 18.43 -0.73
N ALA A 214 -23.50 19.47 -1.07
CA ALA A 214 -24.02 20.84 -1.18
C ALA A 214 -25.14 21.00 -2.23
N GLN A 215 -25.07 20.24 -3.33
CA GLN A 215 -26.10 20.25 -4.36
C GLN A 215 -27.39 19.52 -3.92
N LYS A 216 -27.27 18.56 -3.01
CA LYS A 216 -28.42 17.73 -2.56
C LYS A 216 -29.16 18.31 -1.36
N THR A 217 -28.47 19.12 -0.55
CA THR A 217 -29.10 19.67 0.66
C THR A 217 -30.04 20.83 0.33
N GLY A 218 -31.21 20.87 0.97
CA GLY A 218 -32.14 22.01 0.92
C GLY A 218 -31.88 23.06 2.01
N ASN A 219 -30.88 22.85 2.89
CA ASN A 219 -30.53 23.77 3.96
C ASN A 219 -29.41 24.72 3.46
N ASP A 220 -29.68 26.02 3.42
CA ASP A 220 -28.75 27.02 2.88
C ASP A 220 -27.48 27.18 3.72
N GLU A 221 -27.57 27.06 5.05
CA GLU A 221 -26.39 27.14 5.92
C GLU A 221 -25.46 25.94 5.70
N LEU A 222 -26.04 24.74 5.69
CA LEU A 222 -25.27 23.50 5.44
C LEU A 222 -24.67 23.49 4.02
N LYS A 223 -25.41 24.00 3.05
CA LYS A 223 -24.93 24.16 1.67
C LYS A 223 -23.71 25.08 1.62
N LYS A 224 -23.76 26.22 2.29
CA LYS A 224 -22.64 27.16 2.39
C LYS A 224 -21.41 26.52 3.05
N GLU A 225 -21.61 25.80 4.14
CA GLU A 225 -20.54 25.06 4.83
C GLU A 225 -19.87 24.03 3.90
N TYR A 226 -20.66 23.22 3.21
CA TYR A 226 -20.14 22.20 2.28
C TYR A 226 -19.40 22.83 1.11
N LEU A 227 -19.89 23.95 0.53
CA LEU A 227 -19.21 24.66 -0.54
C LEU A 227 -17.86 25.23 -0.07
N GLN A 228 -17.81 25.77 1.14
CA GLN A 228 -16.56 26.28 1.72
C GLN A 228 -15.52 25.17 1.91
N LYS A 229 -15.92 24.04 2.50
CA LYS A 229 -15.04 22.87 2.66
C LYS A 229 -14.56 22.32 1.31
N ALA A 230 -15.47 22.23 0.33
CA ALA A 230 -15.10 21.80 -1.00
C ALA A 230 -14.08 22.75 -1.64
N GLY A 231 -14.27 24.07 -1.54
CA GLY A 231 -13.36 25.07 -2.07
C GLY A 231 -11.95 24.97 -1.48
N GLN A 232 -11.83 24.85 -0.15
CA GLN A 232 -10.54 24.67 0.52
C GLN A 232 -9.80 23.40 0.06
N LEU A 233 -10.51 22.28 -0.06
CA LEU A 233 -9.93 21.02 -0.47
C LEU A 233 -9.57 21.00 -1.97
N PHE A 234 -10.36 21.64 -2.85
CA PHE A 234 -9.98 21.83 -4.25
C PHE A 234 -8.73 22.68 -4.38
N GLN A 235 -8.65 23.78 -3.64
CA GLN A 235 -7.46 24.62 -3.60
C GLN A 235 -6.26 23.80 -3.15
N ARG A 236 -6.36 23.07 -2.03
CA ARG A 236 -5.30 22.19 -1.53
C ARG A 236 -4.88 21.14 -2.56
N SER A 237 -5.84 20.53 -3.24
CA SER A 237 -5.56 19.56 -4.31
C SER A 237 -4.73 20.15 -5.45
N VAL A 238 -5.01 21.40 -5.85
CA VAL A 238 -4.26 22.11 -6.89
C VAL A 238 -2.86 22.49 -6.41
N GLU A 239 -2.72 22.98 -5.18
CA GLU A 239 -1.43 23.34 -4.59
C GLU A 239 -0.45 22.15 -4.52
N ILE A 240 -0.97 20.94 -4.32
CA ILE A 240 -0.17 19.72 -4.31
C ILE A 240 0.33 19.34 -5.71
N LEU A 241 -0.37 19.74 -6.78
CA LEU A 241 -0.01 19.39 -8.15
C LEU A 241 1.35 19.98 -8.53
N PRO A 242 2.14 19.27 -9.36
CA PRO A 242 3.34 19.84 -9.95
C PRO A 242 3.00 21.09 -10.78
N GLU A 243 3.89 22.08 -10.82
CA GLU A 243 3.69 23.35 -11.52
C GLU A 243 3.23 23.18 -12.97
N ASN A 244 3.81 22.21 -13.69
CA ASN A 244 3.43 21.91 -15.08
C ASN A 244 1.99 21.37 -15.26
N TYR A 245 1.30 21.03 -14.18
CA TYR A 245 -0.11 20.64 -14.17
C TYR A 245 -1.04 21.76 -13.70
N GLN A 246 -0.52 22.73 -12.95
CA GLN A 246 -1.30 23.87 -12.45
C GLN A 246 -1.70 24.82 -13.57
N ASP A 247 -0.86 24.94 -14.61
CA ASP A 247 -1.07 25.87 -15.74
C ASP A 247 -2.01 25.31 -16.83
N ARG A 248 -2.46 24.07 -16.72
CA ARG A 248 -3.44 23.47 -17.64
C ARG A 248 -4.86 23.75 -17.16
N LYS A 249 -5.28 25.00 -17.32
CA LYS A 249 -6.68 25.44 -17.15
C LYS A 249 -7.47 25.28 -18.43
#